data_b3aeb98729adbf4e48e7a9f354359954
#
_entry.id   b3aeb98729adbf4e48e7a9f354359954
#
_cell.length_a   1.000
_cell.length_b   1.000
_cell.length_c   1.000
_cell.angle_alpha   90.00
_cell.angle_beta   90.00
_cell.angle_gamma   90.00
#
_symmetry.space_group_name_H-M   'P 1'
#
loop_
_entity.id
_entity.type
_entity.pdbx_description
1 polymer ?
#
loop_
_entity_poly.entity_id
_entity_poly.type
_entity_poly.pdbx_seq_one_letter_code
_entity_poly.pdbx_strand_id
1 'polypeptide(L)'
;MIHTLKLTSGDTLLVNILSEEADILTVCNPLQIQIVNNPYSGPGIMSLLWIPLDFTTDNVIDIRQNHFMAITDATEDLEKFYHSSLQNFFKSAQKDRVNNIMRQTNEELNEIEKEHKKELILLSANTETMH
;
A
#
# COMPACT_ATOMS: atom_id res chain seq x y z
N MET A 1 -19.92 -5.16 4.36
CA MET A 1 -19.78 -6.08 5.49
C MET A 1 -18.46 -6.82 5.40
N ILE A 2 -17.75 -6.91 6.48
CA ILE A 2 -16.43 -7.54 6.51
C ILE A 2 -16.58 -9.02 6.83
N HIS A 3 -15.86 -9.84 6.08
CA HIS A 3 -15.88 -11.29 6.22
C HIS A 3 -14.46 -11.81 6.46
N THR A 4 -14.39 -12.92 7.18
CA THR A 4 -13.17 -13.69 7.34
C THR A 4 -13.19 -14.82 6.32
N LEU A 5 -12.15 -14.91 5.51
CA LEU A 5 -12.03 -15.86 4.42
C LEU A 5 -10.80 -16.75 4.65
N LYS A 6 -10.99 -18.06 4.67
CA LYS A 6 -9.90 -19.01 4.77
C LYS A 6 -9.62 -19.61 3.39
N LEU A 7 -8.42 -19.38 2.89
CA LEU A 7 -8.00 -19.87 1.58
C LEU A 7 -7.44 -21.31 1.66
N THR A 8 -7.49 -22.02 0.54
CA THR A 8 -6.90 -23.37 0.44
C THR A 8 -5.39 -23.33 0.62
N SER A 9 -4.73 -22.20 0.37
CA SER A 9 -3.30 -22.01 0.63
C SER A 9 -2.94 -21.97 2.12
N GLY A 10 -3.93 -21.86 3.00
CA GLY A 10 -3.74 -21.67 4.43
C GLY A 10 -3.84 -20.23 4.90
N ASP A 11 -3.84 -19.27 3.99
CA ASP A 11 -3.96 -17.86 4.34
C ASP A 11 -5.34 -17.53 4.88
N THR A 12 -5.40 -16.63 5.85
CA THR A 12 -6.64 -16.09 6.39
C THR A 12 -6.72 -14.61 6.01
N LEU A 13 -7.82 -14.23 5.36
CA LEU A 13 -8.03 -12.87 4.90
C LEU A 13 -9.22 -12.22 5.60
N LEU A 14 -9.11 -10.92 5.86
CA LEU A 14 -10.26 -10.06 6.12
C LEU A 14 -10.57 -9.31 4.84
N VAL A 15 -11.81 -9.39 4.37
CA VAL A 15 -12.22 -8.84 3.08
C VAL A 15 -13.53 -8.09 3.20
N ASN A 16 -13.70 -7.08 2.35
CA ASN A 16 -14.99 -6.47 2.11
C ASN A 16 -15.55 -7.03 0.81
N ILE A 17 -16.64 -7.78 0.89
CA ILE A 17 -17.26 -8.42 -0.27
C ILE A 17 -18.10 -7.40 -1.02
N LEU A 18 -17.79 -7.22 -2.30
CA LEU A 18 -18.54 -6.33 -3.19
C LEU A 18 -19.63 -7.08 -3.92
N SER A 19 -19.35 -8.29 -4.41
CA SER A 19 -20.32 -9.11 -5.12
C SER A 19 -19.91 -10.58 -5.06
N GLU A 20 -20.91 -11.44 -5.23
CA GLU A 20 -20.74 -12.87 -5.34
C GLU A 20 -21.55 -13.34 -6.55
N GLU A 21 -20.85 -13.76 -7.60
CA GLU A 21 -21.46 -14.23 -8.85
C GLU A 21 -20.90 -15.58 -9.25
N ALA A 22 -21.80 -16.58 -9.42
CA ALA A 22 -21.41 -17.94 -9.82
C ALA A 22 -20.23 -18.46 -8.97
N ASP A 23 -19.07 -18.61 -9.57
CA ASP A 23 -17.89 -19.18 -8.92
C ASP A 23 -16.86 -18.11 -8.49
N ILE A 24 -17.25 -16.83 -8.56
CA ILE A 24 -16.33 -15.71 -8.31
C ILE A 24 -16.84 -14.84 -7.17
N LEU A 25 -15.97 -14.61 -6.22
CA LEU A 25 -16.16 -13.66 -5.13
C LEU A 25 -15.34 -12.41 -5.40
N THR A 26 -15.97 -11.27 -5.60
CA THR A 26 -15.30 -9.99 -5.81
C THR A 26 -15.17 -9.28 -4.46
N VAL A 27 -13.93 -9.01 -4.06
CA VAL A 27 -13.61 -8.38 -2.78
C VAL A 27 -12.76 -7.13 -3.00
N CYS A 28 -12.82 -6.20 -2.06
CA CYS A 28 -11.89 -5.08 -2.05
C CYS A 28 -11.07 -5.05 -0.76
N ASN A 29 -9.88 -4.51 -0.88
CA ASN A 29 -8.94 -4.29 0.22
C ASN A 29 -8.72 -5.54 1.09
N PRO A 30 -8.31 -6.70 0.51
CA PRO A 30 -8.05 -7.89 1.31
C PRO A 30 -6.81 -7.71 2.19
N LEU A 31 -6.97 -7.97 3.49
CA LEU A 31 -5.87 -8.01 4.45
C LEU A 31 -5.61 -9.44 4.88
N GLN A 32 -4.36 -9.84 4.83
CA GLN A 32 -3.94 -11.11 5.39
C GLN A 32 -3.74 -10.96 6.90
N ILE A 33 -4.30 -11.89 7.68
CA ILE A 33 -4.14 -11.90 9.12
C ILE A 33 -3.18 -13.00 9.50
N GLN A 34 -2.27 -12.68 10.43
CA GLN A 34 -1.36 -13.66 11.03
C GLN A 34 -1.47 -13.58 12.54
N ILE A 35 -1.49 -14.74 13.19
CA ILE A 35 -1.42 -14.84 14.65
C ILE A 35 0.06 -14.84 15.02
N VAL A 36 0.46 -13.88 15.85
CA VAL A 36 1.83 -13.71 16.32
C VAL A 36 1.85 -14.00 17.81
N ASN A 37 2.71 -14.93 18.25
CA ASN A 37 2.92 -15.20 19.66
C ASN A 37 4.10 -14.40 20.18
N ASN A 38 3.80 -13.43 21.06
CA ASN A 38 4.85 -12.69 21.76
C ASN A 38 5.07 -13.31 23.13
N PRO A 39 6.30 -13.73 23.48
CA PRO A 39 6.56 -14.37 24.78
C PRO A 39 6.27 -13.46 25.98
N TYR A 40 6.24 -12.14 25.78
CA TYR A 40 6.02 -11.16 26.87
C TYR A 40 4.57 -10.70 26.99
N SER A 41 3.81 -10.64 25.89
CA SER A 41 2.45 -10.09 25.87
C SER A 41 1.37 -11.10 25.45
N GLY A 42 1.76 -12.35 25.11
CA GLY A 42 0.82 -13.36 24.66
C GLY A 42 0.50 -13.30 23.17
N PRO A 43 -0.57 -13.97 22.72
CA PRO A 43 -0.93 -13.98 21.31
C PRO A 43 -1.46 -12.62 20.87
N GLY A 44 -1.04 -12.19 19.67
CA GLY A 44 -1.50 -10.98 19.00
C GLY A 44 -1.87 -11.25 17.56
N ILE A 45 -2.53 -10.30 16.93
CA ILE A 45 -2.89 -10.36 15.51
C ILE A 45 -2.10 -9.30 14.74
N MET A 46 -1.47 -9.72 13.64
CA MET A 46 -0.80 -8.84 12.71
C MET A 46 -1.52 -8.87 11.38
N SER A 47 -1.67 -7.71 10.74
CA SER A 47 -2.26 -7.60 9.42
C SER A 47 -1.20 -7.22 8.39
N LEU A 48 -1.35 -7.76 7.19
CA LEU A 48 -0.53 -7.44 6.03
C LEU A 48 -1.45 -7.22 4.84
N LEU A 49 -1.04 -6.32 3.94
CA LEU A 49 -1.70 -6.24 2.64
C LEU A 49 -1.46 -7.55 1.88
N TRP A 50 -2.52 -8.25 1.51
CA TRP A 50 -2.40 -9.51 0.77
C TRP A 50 -1.80 -9.29 -0.61
N ILE A 51 -2.22 -8.20 -1.27
CA ILE A 51 -1.62 -7.74 -2.52
C ILE A 51 -1.21 -6.28 -2.33
N PRO A 52 0.01 -5.88 -2.73
CA PRO A 52 0.44 -4.49 -2.62
C PRO A 52 -0.51 -3.53 -3.35
N LEU A 53 -0.70 -2.34 -2.79
CA LEU A 53 -1.65 -1.34 -3.30
C LEU A 53 -1.38 -0.94 -4.75
N ASP A 54 -0.13 -0.95 -5.17
CA ASP A 54 0.27 -0.54 -6.52
C ASP A 54 0.07 -1.64 -7.58
N PHE A 55 -0.29 -2.86 -7.16
CA PHE A 55 -0.43 -4.01 -8.06
C PHE A 55 -1.86 -4.23 -8.53
N THR A 56 -2.84 -3.51 -7.98
CA THR A 56 -4.25 -3.68 -8.30
C THR A 56 -4.88 -2.33 -8.64
N THR A 57 -5.93 -2.37 -9.46
CA THR A 57 -6.77 -1.20 -9.72
C THR A 57 -7.87 -1.14 -8.66
N ASP A 58 -7.94 -0.04 -7.91
CA ASP A 58 -8.94 0.19 -6.85
C ASP A 58 -8.94 -0.87 -5.75
N ASN A 59 -7.89 -1.69 -5.66
CA ASN A 59 -7.75 -2.79 -4.69
C ASN A 59 -8.91 -3.80 -4.74
N VAL A 60 -9.47 -4.00 -5.92
CA VAL A 60 -10.53 -4.97 -6.18
C VAL A 60 -9.93 -6.23 -6.77
N ILE A 61 -10.28 -7.38 -6.20
CA ILE A 61 -9.72 -8.68 -6.56
C ILE A 61 -10.84 -9.69 -6.68
N ASP A 62 -10.79 -10.51 -7.72
CA ASP A 62 -11.69 -11.63 -7.90
C ASP A 62 -11.04 -12.90 -7.37
N ILE A 63 -11.72 -13.58 -6.45
CA ILE A 63 -11.27 -14.85 -5.90
C ILE A 63 -12.23 -15.95 -6.38
N ARG A 64 -11.67 -16.98 -7.00
CA ARG A 64 -12.49 -18.12 -7.45
C ARG A 64 -12.86 -19.01 -6.27
N GLN A 65 -14.07 -19.58 -6.33
CA GLN A 65 -14.63 -20.39 -5.27
C GLN A 65 -13.75 -21.59 -4.87
N ASN A 66 -13.01 -22.17 -5.81
CA ASN A 66 -12.14 -23.30 -5.53
C ASN A 66 -10.87 -22.94 -4.73
N HIS A 67 -10.61 -21.65 -4.48
CA HIS A 67 -9.45 -21.18 -3.72
C HIS A 67 -9.77 -20.86 -2.27
N PHE A 68 -11.02 -20.89 -1.84
CA PHE A 68 -11.35 -20.70 -0.43
C PHE A 68 -12.09 -21.89 0.15
N MET A 69 -11.78 -22.18 1.42
CA MET A 69 -12.34 -23.31 2.15
C MET A 69 -13.54 -22.93 3.00
N ALA A 70 -13.52 -21.73 3.57
CA ALA A 70 -14.55 -21.26 4.49
C ALA A 70 -14.67 -19.75 4.44
N ILE A 71 -15.87 -19.28 4.67
CA ILE A 71 -16.18 -17.87 4.76
C ILE A 71 -17.13 -17.66 5.94
N THR A 72 -16.84 -16.68 6.79
CA THR A 72 -17.67 -16.33 7.93
C THR A 72 -17.75 -14.82 8.08
N ASP A 73 -18.80 -14.34 8.75
CA ASP A 73 -18.87 -12.94 9.11
C ASP A 73 -17.77 -12.63 10.13
N ALA A 74 -17.11 -11.48 9.97
CA ALA A 74 -16.14 -11.02 10.92
C ALA A 74 -16.82 -10.58 12.22
N THR A 75 -16.14 -10.81 13.35
CA THR A 75 -16.60 -10.27 14.63
C THR A 75 -16.48 -8.75 14.62
N GLU A 76 -17.23 -8.07 15.50
CA GLU A 76 -17.18 -6.61 15.60
C GLU A 76 -15.75 -6.11 15.88
N ASP A 77 -15.02 -6.81 16.74
CA ASP A 77 -13.63 -6.45 17.05
C ASP A 77 -12.71 -6.61 15.85
N LEU A 78 -12.86 -7.66 15.06
CA LEU A 78 -12.10 -7.87 13.83
C LEU A 78 -12.46 -6.83 12.76
N GLU A 79 -13.72 -6.44 12.67
CA GLU A 79 -14.14 -5.39 11.75
C GLU A 79 -13.50 -4.04 12.09
N LYS A 80 -13.46 -3.67 13.36
CA LYS A 80 -12.74 -2.48 13.84
C LYS A 80 -11.24 -2.56 13.54
N PHE A 81 -10.65 -3.70 13.79
CA PHE A 81 -9.24 -3.96 13.49
C PHE A 81 -8.95 -3.82 12.00
N TYR A 82 -9.82 -4.34 11.15
CA TYR A 82 -9.72 -4.22 9.69
C TYR A 82 -9.73 -2.77 9.24
N HIS A 83 -10.68 -1.97 9.69
CA HIS A 83 -10.77 -0.56 9.32
C HIS A 83 -9.58 0.25 9.83
N SER A 84 -9.12 0.01 11.04
CA SER A 84 -7.94 0.68 11.59
C SER A 84 -6.68 0.33 10.81
N SER A 85 -6.50 -0.95 10.47
CA SER A 85 -5.36 -1.42 9.70
C SER A 85 -5.33 -0.81 8.31
N LEU A 86 -6.47 -0.77 7.61
CA LEU A 86 -6.57 -0.14 6.29
C LEU A 86 -6.21 1.34 6.34
N GLN A 87 -6.72 2.07 7.31
CA GLN A 87 -6.39 3.49 7.47
C GLN A 87 -4.89 3.70 7.63
N ASN A 88 -4.24 2.86 8.43
CA ASN A 88 -2.79 2.94 8.65
C ASN A 88 -2.02 2.63 7.37
N PHE A 89 -2.41 1.61 6.60
CA PHE A 89 -1.77 1.29 5.32
C PHE A 89 -1.93 2.42 4.30
N PHE A 90 -3.12 2.98 4.17
CA PHE A 90 -3.37 4.09 3.24
C PHE A 90 -2.62 5.37 3.64
N LYS A 91 -2.56 5.69 4.92
CA LYS A 91 -1.78 6.83 5.41
C LYS A 91 -0.29 6.67 5.13
N SER A 92 0.26 5.48 5.37
CA SER A 92 1.66 5.18 5.08
C SER A 92 1.97 5.28 3.59
N ALA A 93 1.12 4.72 2.73
CA ALA A 93 1.28 4.80 1.28
C ALA A 93 1.20 6.24 0.78
N GLN A 94 0.27 7.03 1.31
CA GLN A 94 0.11 8.44 0.95
C GLN A 94 1.31 9.27 1.39
N LYS A 95 1.83 9.02 2.58
CA LYS A 95 3.03 9.68 3.10
C LYS A 95 4.25 9.36 2.23
N ASP A 96 4.43 8.11 1.86
CA ASP A 96 5.53 7.69 1.00
C ASP A 96 5.46 8.35 -0.39
N ARG A 97 4.26 8.44 -0.97
CA ARG A 97 4.05 9.13 -2.24
C ARG A 97 4.40 10.62 -2.15
N VAL A 98 3.96 11.30 -1.11
CA VAL A 98 4.29 12.71 -0.87
C VAL A 98 5.79 12.90 -0.68
N ASN A 99 6.45 12.06 0.10
CA ASN A 99 7.89 12.11 0.30
C ASN A 99 8.66 11.90 -1.00
N ASN A 100 8.23 10.96 -1.84
CA ASN A 100 8.85 10.71 -3.14
C ASN A 100 8.69 11.92 -4.08
N ILE A 101 7.51 12.54 -4.12
CA ILE A 101 7.27 13.74 -4.91
C ILE A 101 8.15 14.89 -4.44
N MET A 102 8.26 15.11 -3.14
CA MET A 102 9.14 16.15 -2.57
C MET A 102 10.61 15.90 -2.90
N ARG A 103 11.05 14.65 -2.84
CA ARG A 103 12.43 14.29 -3.19
C ARG A 103 12.73 14.58 -4.66
N GLN A 104 11.87 14.17 -5.56
CA GLN A 104 12.01 14.43 -7.00
C GLN A 104 12.04 15.93 -7.30
N THR A 105 11.15 16.70 -6.67
CA THR A 105 11.10 18.16 -6.83
C THR A 105 12.40 18.81 -6.36
N ASN A 106 12.95 18.39 -5.22
CA ASN A 106 14.22 18.89 -4.71
C ASN A 106 15.39 18.54 -5.62
N GLU A 107 15.43 17.33 -6.17
CA GLU A 107 16.45 16.91 -7.13
C GLU A 107 16.40 17.75 -8.41
N GLU A 108 15.22 18.00 -8.95
CA GLU A 108 15.02 18.86 -10.13
C GLU A 108 15.48 20.29 -9.87
N LEU A 109 15.12 20.85 -8.71
CA LEU A 109 15.58 22.21 -8.33
C LEU A 109 17.10 22.28 -8.20
N ASN A 110 17.74 21.28 -7.63
CA ASN A 110 19.19 21.22 -7.52
C ASN A 110 19.88 21.15 -8.88
N GLU A 111 19.32 20.41 -9.84
CA GLU A 111 19.82 20.35 -11.20
C GLU A 111 19.72 21.70 -11.91
N ILE A 112 18.61 22.39 -11.76
CA ILE A 112 18.37 23.73 -12.32
C ILE A 112 19.38 24.72 -11.75
N GLU A 113 19.64 24.71 -10.45
CA GLU A 113 20.63 25.56 -9.81
C GLU A 113 22.03 25.28 -10.34
N LYS A 114 22.40 24.03 -10.54
CA LYS A 114 23.71 23.64 -11.10
C LYS A 114 23.88 24.14 -12.52
N GLU A 115 22.90 24.00 -13.36
CA GLU A 115 22.91 24.50 -14.73
C GLU A 115 23.04 26.03 -14.78
N HIS A 116 22.28 26.71 -13.93
CA HIS A 116 22.35 28.18 -13.82
C HIS A 116 23.73 28.67 -13.38
N LYS A 117 24.36 27.99 -12.43
CA LYS A 117 25.74 28.29 -12.02
C LYS A 117 26.75 28.08 -13.16
N LYS A 118 26.59 27.02 -13.95
CA LYS A 118 27.44 26.77 -15.12
C LYS A 118 27.31 27.88 -16.18
N GLU A 119 26.10 28.31 -16.45
CA GLU A 119 25.85 29.41 -17.38
C GLU A 119 26.50 30.73 -16.92
N LEU A 120 26.40 31.04 -15.63
CA LEU A 120 27.03 32.24 -15.06
C LEU A 120 28.55 32.17 -15.17
N ILE A 121 29.16 31.01 -14.95
CA ILE A 121 30.60 30.84 -15.10
C ILE A 121 31.04 31.01 -16.55
N LEU A 122 30.29 30.46 -17.52
CA LEU A 122 30.58 30.59 -18.93
C LEU A 122 30.46 32.05 -19.40
N LEU A 123 29.46 32.77 -18.96
CA LEU A 123 29.29 34.21 -19.26
C LEU A 123 30.45 35.04 -18.67
N SER A 124 30.86 34.76 -17.47
CA SER A 124 32.00 35.41 -16.82
C SER A 124 33.31 35.14 -17.56
N ALA A 125 33.56 33.90 -17.99
CA ALA A 125 34.74 33.52 -18.78
C ALA A 125 34.75 34.23 -20.17
N ASN A 126 33.62 34.30 -20.86
CA ASN A 126 33.51 35.00 -22.13
C ASN A 126 33.74 36.49 -22.00
N THR A 127 33.31 37.11 -20.90
CA THR A 127 33.56 38.53 -20.63
C THR A 127 35.04 38.81 -20.39
N GLU A 128 35.76 37.94 -19.73
CA GLU A 128 37.21 38.02 -19.49
C GLU A 128 38.02 37.86 -20.79
N THR A 129 37.57 37.03 -21.71
CA THR A 129 38.25 36.80 -23.00
C THR A 129 38.01 37.90 -24.03
N MET A 130 37.10 38.83 -23.80
CA MET A 130 36.86 40.01 -24.69
C MET A 130 37.79 41.17 -24.40
N HIS A 131 38.63 41.08 -23.45
CA HIS A 131 39.68 42.06 -23.18
C HIS A 131 41.03 41.62 -23.79
#